data_392e56c5a2b6a29e6c2f4b099e45f4ca
#
_entry.id   392e56c5a2b6a29e6c2f4b099e45f4ca
#
_cell.length_a   1.000
_cell.length_b   1.000
_cell.length_c   1.000
_cell.angle_alpha   90.00
_cell.angle_beta   90.00
_cell.angle_gamma   90.00
#
_symmetry.space_group_name_H-M   'P 1'
#
loop_
_entity.id
_entity.type
_entity.pdbx_description
1 polymer ?
#
loop_
_entity_poly.entity_id
_entity_poly.type
_entity_poly.pdbx_seq_one_letter_code
_entity_poly.pdbx_strand_id
1 'polypeptide(L)'
;MLPSRTALRAAALAMLCATAACSAPAAPAPPPPPNTPAAPPAPPPPPDPASVGANELGDVPVLMYHRITPAPTSVYDRTPADFRGELERLVREDYVPVTATEYATGKIDIPAGKHPVVLTFDDGSATQFTVDASGGPAPESAVGILLSVARANPGFRPVATMYVFNPPFEEPTGRRSLTWLHDNGFEIGNHTLDHPNLGKVSSEQARHEIAGMQKIITDAVPGLRVDSLALPLGMHPDEEVLASDGSADGVTYHHTSVMLVGSNPAPSPFTADFDPANIPRIRSQGPTGEDANYGSTVWLDKLAADPASRYTSDGDPAKTSAPNSATAQPAPSAPNVHRY
;
A
#
# COMPACT_ATOMS: atom_id res chain seq x y z
N MET A 1 -36.17 -67.68 10.77
CA MET A 1 -36.36 -69.05 10.28
C MET A 1 -35.20 -69.44 9.38
N LEU A 2 -34.26 -70.20 9.86
CA LEU A 2 -33.35 -71.12 9.12
C LEU A 2 -34.15 -72.29 8.66
N PRO A 3 -33.75 -73.14 7.70
CA PRO A 3 -32.43 -73.69 7.34
C PRO A 3 -32.26 -73.80 5.79
N SER A 4 -31.30 -74.43 5.12
CA SER A 4 -30.28 -75.43 5.51
C SER A 4 -29.32 -75.68 4.33
N ARG A 5 -28.19 -76.17 4.67
CA ARG A 5 -27.06 -76.75 3.95
C ARG A 5 -27.45 -77.72 2.84
N THR A 6 -26.59 -77.81 1.78
CA THR A 6 -26.11 -79.17 1.35
C THR A 6 -24.76 -79.05 0.59
N ALA A 7 -23.78 -79.76 1.01
CA ALA A 7 -22.48 -80.06 0.37
C ALA A 7 -22.60 -81.23 -0.54
N LEU A 8 -21.86 -81.29 -1.67
CA LEU A 8 -21.43 -82.61 -2.23
C LEU A 8 -20.04 -82.51 -2.86
N ARG A 9 -19.35 -83.59 -2.74
CA ARG A 9 -17.90 -83.87 -2.91
C ARG A 9 -17.50 -84.15 -4.36
N ALA A 10 -16.26 -83.78 -4.67
CA ALA A 10 -15.17 -84.53 -5.31
C ALA A 10 -15.37 -85.24 -6.64
N ALA A 11 -14.46 -84.91 -7.58
CA ALA A 11 -13.64 -85.95 -8.29
C ALA A 11 -12.46 -85.22 -8.97
N ALA A 12 -11.25 -85.71 -8.64
CA ALA A 12 -10.01 -85.30 -9.31
C ALA A 12 -9.84 -86.06 -10.61
N LEU A 13 -9.44 -85.32 -11.68
CA LEU A 13 -8.91 -85.98 -12.90
C LEU A 13 -7.67 -85.18 -13.33
N ALA A 14 -6.50 -85.78 -13.17
CA ALA A 14 -5.23 -85.24 -13.61
C ALA A 14 -5.10 -85.42 -15.13
N MET A 15 -4.89 -84.31 -15.84
CA MET A 15 -4.53 -84.32 -17.24
C MET A 15 -3.25 -83.52 -17.42
N LEU A 16 -2.18 -84.13 -17.80
CA LEU A 16 -0.92 -83.53 -18.23
C LEU A 16 -1.16 -82.79 -19.51
N CYS A 17 -0.97 -81.50 -19.54
CA CYS A 17 -0.83 -80.74 -20.76
C CYS A 17 0.53 -80.02 -20.80
N ALA A 18 1.31 -80.37 -21.81
CA ALA A 18 2.62 -79.72 -22.09
C ALA A 18 2.47 -78.23 -22.32
N THR A 19 3.17 -77.42 -21.57
CA THR A 19 3.21 -75.92 -21.77
C THR A 19 4.23 -75.57 -22.82
N ALA A 20 3.72 -75.18 -23.99
CA ALA A 20 4.51 -74.42 -24.97
C ALA A 20 4.67 -72.97 -24.46
N ALA A 21 5.91 -72.61 -24.12
CA ALA A 21 6.22 -71.22 -23.72
C ALA A 21 6.21 -70.33 -24.93
N CYS A 22 5.12 -69.59 -25.16
CA CYS A 22 5.11 -68.41 -26.07
C CYS A 22 5.70 -67.23 -25.31
N SER A 23 6.93 -66.83 -25.66
CA SER A 23 7.53 -65.55 -25.20
C SER A 23 6.79 -64.40 -25.82
N ALA A 24 6.00 -63.67 -25.06
CA ALA A 24 5.39 -62.44 -25.48
C ALA A 24 6.51 -61.34 -25.54
N PRO A 25 6.50 -60.42 -26.56
CA PRO A 25 7.44 -59.33 -26.60
C PRO A 25 7.21 -58.39 -25.43
N ALA A 26 8.30 -57.93 -24.76
CA ALA A 26 8.25 -56.97 -23.69
C ALA A 26 7.60 -55.65 -24.15
N ALA A 27 6.65 -55.14 -23.38
CA ALA A 27 6.06 -53.85 -23.61
C ALA A 27 7.13 -52.73 -23.57
N PRO A 28 7.07 -51.71 -24.46
CA PRO A 28 8.03 -50.59 -24.41
C PRO A 28 7.93 -49.88 -23.06
N ALA A 29 9.10 -49.49 -22.50
CA ALA A 29 9.18 -48.72 -21.27
C ALA A 29 8.40 -47.37 -21.41
N PRO A 30 7.70 -46.92 -20.37
CA PRO A 30 7.02 -45.63 -20.41
C PRO A 30 8.03 -44.50 -20.68
N PRO A 31 7.63 -43.45 -21.42
CA PRO A 31 8.52 -42.31 -21.66
C PRO A 31 8.92 -41.67 -20.33
N PRO A 32 10.15 -41.07 -20.22
CA PRO A 32 10.57 -40.37 -19.03
C PRO A 32 9.61 -39.20 -18.75
N PRO A 33 9.35 -38.87 -17.48
CA PRO A 33 8.51 -37.71 -17.14
C PRO A 33 9.07 -36.43 -17.79
N PRO A 34 8.20 -35.51 -18.23
CA PRO A 34 8.67 -34.25 -18.79
C PRO A 34 9.57 -33.52 -17.78
N ASN A 35 10.70 -32.99 -18.24
CA ASN A 35 11.59 -32.17 -17.42
C ASN A 35 10.78 -30.98 -16.88
N THR A 36 10.41 -31.03 -15.62
CA THR A 36 9.89 -29.86 -14.90
C THR A 36 11.00 -28.80 -14.87
N PRO A 37 10.76 -27.57 -15.38
CA PRO A 37 11.74 -26.52 -15.25
C PRO A 37 12.17 -26.38 -13.78
N ALA A 38 13.47 -26.31 -13.52
CA ALA A 38 13.99 -26.08 -12.18
C ALA A 38 13.37 -24.76 -11.65
N ALA A 39 12.89 -24.78 -10.40
CA ALA A 39 12.41 -23.56 -9.75
C ALA A 39 13.54 -22.51 -9.78
N PRO A 40 13.20 -21.22 -9.98
CA PRO A 40 14.21 -20.16 -9.88
C PRO A 40 14.95 -20.26 -8.55
N PRO A 41 16.26 -19.97 -8.50
CA PRO A 41 17.00 -19.95 -7.24
C PRO A 41 16.32 -18.99 -6.26
N ALA A 42 16.26 -19.38 -4.98
CA ALA A 42 15.75 -18.51 -3.93
C ALA A 42 16.55 -17.20 -3.90
N PRO A 43 15.90 -16.05 -3.64
CA PRO A 43 16.61 -14.79 -3.49
C PRO A 43 17.66 -14.91 -2.37
N PRO A 44 18.77 -14.18 -2.47
CA PRO A 44 19.78 -14.17 -1.41
C PRO A 44 19.15 -13.68 -0.09
N PRO A 45 19.63 -14.16 1.08
CA PRO A 45 19.14 -13.67 2.37
C PRO A 45 19.42 -12.17 2.50
N PRO A 46 18.57 -11.43 3.27
CA PRO A 46 18.82 -10.02 3.57
C PRO A 46 20.21 -9.82 4.19
N PRO A 47 20.84 -8.66 3.97
CA PRO A 47 22.13 -8.33 4.59
C PRO A 47 21.98 -8.20 6.11
N ASP A 48 23.13 -8.18 6.81
CA ASP A 48 23.18 -7.85 8.24
C ASP A 48 22.58 -6.44 8.46
N PRO A 49 21.57 -6.26 9.31
CA PRO A 49 20.94 -4.98 9.60
C PRO A 49 21.93 -3.86 9.96
N ALA A 50 22.99 -4.17 10.72
CA ALA A 50 24.02 -3.20 11.05
C ALA A 50 24.79 -2.69 9.82
N SER A 51 24.98 -3.53 8.80
CA SER A 51 25.71 -3.17 7.59
C SER A 51 25.00 -2.14 6.72
N VAL A 52 23.69 -2.02 6.84
CA VAL A 52 22.84 -1.07 6.12
C VAL A 52 22.28 0.04 7.03
N GLY A 53 22.64 0.05 8.30
CA GLY A 53 22.15 1.02 9.28
C GLY A 53 20.64 0.93 9.50
N ALA A 54 20.09 -0.29 9.52
CA ALA A 54 18.65 -0.50 9.62
C ALA A 54 18.07 0.10 10.90
N ASN A 55 17.04 0.91 10.79
CA ASN A 55 16.29 1.49 11.91
C ASN A 55 14.80 1.53 11.58
N GLU A 56 14.11 0.45 11.77
CA GLU A 56 12.69 0.36 11.43
C GLU A 56 11.77 0.95 12.50
N LEU A 57 12.35 1.50 13.57
CA LEU A 57 11.65 2.32 14.56
C LEU A 57 11.78 3.83 14.29
N GLY A 58 12.42 4.24 13.21
CA GLY A 58 12.57 5.64 12.83
C GLY A 58 11.32 6.21 12.15
N ASP A 59 11.30 7.52 11.98
CA ASP A 59 10.20 8.25 11.39
C ASP A 59 10.06 8.04 9.87
N VAL A 60 8.81 8.09 9.41
CA VAL A 60 8.44 7.95 7.99
C VAL A 60 7.83 9.26 7.49
N PRO A 61 8.35 9.86 6.41
CA PRO A 61 7.71 11.01 5.79
C PRO A 61 6.43 10.58 5.05
N VAL A 62 5.28 11.11 5.51
CA VAL A 62 3.99 11.01 4.83
C VAL A 62 3.72 12.36 4.16
N LEU A 63 3.93 12.44 2.85
CA LEU A 63 3.87 13.68 2.10
C LEU A 63 2.45 13.95 1.58
N MET A 64 1.96 15.17 1.79
CA MET A 64 0.64 15.61 1.40
C MET A 64 0.73 16.58 0.24
N TYR A 65 0.12 16.22 -0.87
CA TYR A 65 -0.01 17.02 -2.09
C TYR A 65 -1.48 17.34 -2.34
N HIS A 66 -1.71 18.45 -3.06
CA HIS A 66 -3.00 18.81 -3.63
C HIS A 66 -2.86 18.99 -5.14
N ARG A 67 -3.09 20.19 -5.69
CA ARG A 67 -2.99 20.39 -7.13
C ARG A 67 -1.55 20.44 -7.63
N ILE A 68 -1.31 19.78 -8.76
CA ILE A 68 -0.08 19.92 -9.52
C ILE A 68 -0.40 20.77 -10.75
N THR A 69 -0.05 22.03 -10.70
CA THR A 69 -0.49 23.04 -11.70
C THR A 69 0.63 23.99 -12.08
N PRO A 70 0.74 24.41 -13.37
CA PRO A 70 1.74 25.38 -13.79
C PRO A 70 1.49 26.79 -13.24
N ALA A 71 0.29 27.06 -12.70
CA ALA A 71 -0.09 28.34 -12.12
C ALA A 71 -0.60 28.18 -10.67
N PRO A 72 0.29 27.98 -9.69
CA PRO A 72 -0.07 27.85 -8.29
C PRO A 72 -0.81 29.09 -7.77
N THR A 73 -1.91 28.88 -7.05
CA THR A 73 -2.72 29.94 -6.43
C THR A 73 -2.89 29.76 -4.92
N SER A 74 -2.38 28.64 -4.41
CA SER A 74 -2.43 28.26 -3.00
C SER A 74 -1.06 27.74 -2.53
N VAL A 75 -0.80 27.82 -1.24
CA VAL A 75 0.37 27.23 -0.58
C VAL A 75 0.37 25.69 -0.64
N TYR A 76 -0.76 25.09 -0.99
CA TYR A 76 -0.92 23.66 -1.20
C TYR A 76 -0.62 23.21 -2.63
N ASP A 77 -0.53 24.16 -3.59
CA ASP A 77 -0.25 23.85 -4.98
C ASP A 77 1.26 23.63 -5.21
N ARG A 78 1.59 22.74 -6.12
CA ARG A 78 2.96 22.57 -6.63
C ARG A 78 2.98 22.73 -8.13
N THR A 79 4.10 23.24 -8.67
CA THR A 79 4.29 23.16 -10.12
C THR A 79 4.68 21.75 -10.53
N PRO A 80 4.40 21.32 -11.80
CA PRO A 80 4.89 20.06 -12.33
C PRO A 80 6.40 19.90 -12.19
N ALA A 81 7.17 20.99 -12.36
CA ALA A 81 8.62 20.98 -12.22
C ALA A 81 9.08 20.76 -10.77
N ASP A 82 8.46 21.45 -9.80
CA ASP A 82 8.78 21.27 -8.37
C ASP A 82 8.42 19.86 -7.89
N PHE A 83 7.25 19.37 -8.29
CA PHE A 83 6.83 18.02 -7.92
C PHE A 83 7.78 16.97 -8.50
N ARG A 84 8.16 17.08 -9.78
CA ARG A 84 9.17 16.21 -10.39
C ARG A 84 10.50 16.26 -9.65
N GLY A 85 10.99 17.47 -9.34
CA GLY A 85 12.24 17.66 -8.60
C GLY A 85 12.22 17.03 -7.21
N GLU A 86 11.08 17.06 -6.52
CA GLU A 86 10.90 16.38 -5.22
C GLU A 86 10.92 14.86 -5.37
N LEU A 87 10.23 14.28 -6.36
CA LEU A 87 10.29 12.84 -6.64
C LEU A 87 11.71 12.39 -7.00
N GLU A 88 12.42 13.14 -7.83
CA GLU A 88 13.81 12.86 -8.18
C GLU A 88 14.74 12.99 -6.97
N ARG A 89 14.47 13.89 -6.03
CA ARG A 89 15.13 13.96 -4.74
C ARG A 89 14.91 12.68 -3.93
N LEU A 90 13.66 12.23 -3.80
CA LEU A 90 13.32 11.00 -3.09
C LEU A 90 14.05 9.79 -3.68
N VAL A 91 14.15 9.71 -5.00
CA VAL A 91 14.95 8.67 -5.68
C VAL A 91 16.43 8.73 -5.27
N ARG A 92 17.06 9.91 -5.31
CA ARG A 92 18.47 10.10 -4.96
C ARG A 92 18.78 9.81 -3.48
N GLU A 93 17.80 9.97 -2.61
CA GLU A 93 17.91 9.75 -1.18
C GLU A 93 17.39 8.36 -0.76
N ASP A 94 17.30 7.43 -1.72
CA ASP A 94 16.94 6.02 -1.50
C ASP A 94 15.54 5.78 -0.91
N TYR A 95 14.60 6.72 -1.10
CA TYR A 95 13.22 6.50 -0.72
C TYR A 95 12.49 5.59 -1.70
N VAL A 96 11.59 4.76 -1.15
CA VAL A 96 10.70 3.88 -1.91
C VAL A 96 9.25 4.19 -1.52
N PRO A 97 8.39 4.59 -2.46
CA PRO A 97 6.99 4.84 -2.17
C PRO A 97 6.25 3.58 -1.69
N VAL A 98 5.47 3.74 -0.64
CA VAL A 98 4.49 2.77 -0.14
C VAL A 98 3.13 3.44 -0.02
N THR A 99 2.04 2.66 -0.04
CA THR A 99 0.69 3.22 0.15
C THR A 99 0.42 3.53 1.63
N ALA A 100 -0.62 4.33 1.90
CA ALA A 100 -1.04 4.64 3.25
C ALA A 100 -1.41 3.38 4.05
N THR A 101 -2.11 2.45 3.41
CA THR A 101 -2.47 1.17 4.05
C THR A 101 -1.26 0.26 4.24
N GLU A 102 -0.32 0.17 3.29
CA GLU A 102 0.93 -0.58 3.50
C GLU A 102 1.69 -0.03 4.71
N TYR A 103 1.83 1.30 4.80
CA TYR A 103 2.46 1.95 5.93
C TYR A 103 1.70 1.69 7.24
N ALA A 104 0.42 2.02 7.30
CA ALA A 104 -0.35 1.95 8.55
C ALA A 104 -0.49 0.51 9.10
N THR A 105 -0.44 -0.49 8.23
CA THR A 105 -0.51 -1.91 8.63
C THR A 105 0.86 -2.56 8.83
N GLY A 106 1.95 -1.81 8.71
CA GLY A 106 3.32 -2.33 8.82
C GLY A 106 3.73 -3.29 7.70
N LYS A 107 3.00 -3.30 6.58
CA LYS A 107 3.35 -4.11 5.40
C LYS A 107 4.35 -3.39 4.50
N ILE A 108 5.44 -2.94 5.12
CA ILE A 108 6.52 -2.22 4.43
C ILE A 108 7.52 -3.25 3.91
N ASP A 109 7.36 -3.67 2.66
CA ASP A 109 8.26 -4.59 1.96
C ASP A 109 9.10 -3.82 0.95
N ILE A 110 10.24 -3.31 1.40
CA ILE A 110 11.20 -2.53 0.60
C ILE A 110 12.61 -3.08 0.81
N PRO A 111 13.54 -2.89 -0.16
CA PRO A 111 14.90 -3.43 -0.04
C PRO A 111 15.66 -2.87 1.17
N ALA A 112 16.61 -3.66 1.67
CA ALA A 112 17.50 -3.27 2.75
C ALA A 112 18.25 -1.96 2.44
N GLY A 113 18.37 -1.09 3.42
CA GLY A 113 19.00 0.23 3.30
C GLY A 113 18.13 1.30 2.65
N LYS A 114 16.92 0.98 2.20
CA LYS A 114 15.95 1.94 1.66
C LYS A 114 15.03 2.51 2.74
N HIS A 115 14.35 3.61 2.41
CA HIS A 115 13.49 4.36 3.31
C HIS A 115 12.07 4.40 2.73
N PRO A 116 11.01 4.10 3.50
CA PRO A 116 9.66 4.27 3.01
C PRO A 116 9.29 5.76 2.93
N VAL A 117 8.48 6.11 1.94
CA VAL A 117 7.78 7.39 1.85
C VAL A 117 6.34 7.13 1.44
N VAL A 118 5.39 7.80 2.07
CA VAL A 118 3.99 7.75 1.66
C VAL A 118 3.67 9.00 0.86
N LEU A 119 3.26 8.83 -0.40
CA LEU A 119 2.80 9.93 -1.25
C LEU A 119 1.27 9.98 -1.19
N THR A 120 0.69 11.05 -0.64
CA THR A 120 -0.76 11.22 -0.52
C THR A 120 -1.21 12.45 -1.30
N PHE A 121 -2.35 12.33 -1.99
CA PHE A 121 -2.95 13.41 -2.76
C PHE A 121 -4.38 13.63 -2.30
N ASP A 122 -4.71 14.84 -1.85
CA ASP A 122 -6.04 15.20 -1.38
C ASP A 122 -6.85 15.86 -2.50
N ASP A 123 -8.18 15.86 -2.36
CA ASP A 123 -9.21 16.50 -3.19
C ASP A 123 -9.58 15.78 -4.49
N GLY A 124 -8.75 14.94 -5.05
CA GLY A 124 -9.06 14.28 -6.34
C GLY A 124 -9.22 15.27 -7.49
N SER A 125 -8.33 16.26 -7.60
CA SER A 125 -8.32 17.23 -8.70
C SER A 125 -7.92 16.59 -10.04
N ALA A 126 -8.49 17.09 -11.14
CA ALA A 126 -8.10 16.69 -12.50
C ALA A 126 -6.61 16.96 -12.81
N THR A 127 -5.95 17.85 -12.07
CA THR A 127 -4.50 18.08 -12.21
C THR A 127 -3.65 16.97 -11.59
N GLN A 128 -4.21 16.20 -10.69
CA GLN A 128 -3.54 15.01 -10.12
C GLN A 128 -3.63 13.83 -11.07
N PHE A 129 -4.81 13.62 -11.65
CA PHE A 129 -5.06 12.55 -12.61
C PHE A 129 -6.14 12.93 -13.61
N THR A 130 -5.83 12.76 -14.88
CA THR A 130 -6.77 12.84 -16.00
C THR A 130 -6.32 11.83 -17.05
N VAL A 131 -7.26 11.04 -17.54
CA VAL A 131 -7.00 10.08 -18.62
C VAL A 131 -7.00 10.83 -19.95
N ASP A 132 -5.88 10.83 -20.63
CA ASP A 132 -5.71 11.47 -21.93
C ASP A 132 -6.38 10.69 -23.09
N ALA A 133 -6.21 11.19 -24.30
CA ALA A 133 -6.77 10.56 -25.51
C ALA A 133 -6.15 9.18 -25.83
N SER A 134 -4.98 8.86 -25.30
CA SER A 134 -4.32 7.55 -25.45
C SER A 134 -4.82 6.51 -24.45
N GLY A 135 -5.63 6.92 -23.47
CA GLY A 135 -6.12 6.07 -22.38
C GLY A 135 -5.17 5.98 -21.19
N GLY A 136 -4.08 6.74 -21.18
CA GLY A 136 -3.11 6.87 -20.09
C GLY A 136 -3.28 8.15 -19.30
N PRO A 137 -2.48 8.35 -18.22
CA PRO A 137 -2.46 9.60 -17.47
C PRO A 137 -1.86 10.73 -18.30
N ALA A 138 -2.46 11.92 -18.19
CA ALA A 138 -1.88 13.11 -18.81
C ALA A 138 -0.43 13.32 -18.33
N PRO A 139 0.54 13.59 -19.22
CA PRO A 139 1.97 13.59 -18.88
C PRO A 139 2.38 14.57 -17.78
N GLU A 140 1.67 15.70 -17.67
CA GLU A 140 1.94 16.76 -16.67
C GLU A 140 1.04 16.64 -15.42
N SER A 141 0.16 15.63 -15.36
CA SER A 141 -0.55 15.30 -14.11
C SER A 141 0.38 14.67 -13.08
N ALA A 142 0.00 14.71 -11.80
CA ALA A 142 0.80 14.09 -10.74
C ALA A 142 1.12 12.61 -11.05
N VAL A 143 0.11 11.84 -11.44
CA VAL A 143 0.27 10.43 -11.79
C VAL A 143 1.18 10.26 -13.03
N GLY A 144 1.01 11.09 -14.07
CA GLY A 144 1.87 11.06 -15.25
C GLY A 144 3.34 11.32 -14.93
N ILE A 145 3.62 12.30 -14.08
CA ILE A 145 4.97 12.63 -13.62
C ILE A 145 5.54 11.50 -12.78
N LEU A 146 4.79 10.97 -11.80
CA LEU A 146 5.22 9.86 -10.94
C LEU A 146 5.61 8.62 -11.76
N LEU A 147 4.77 8.22 -12.71
CA LEU A 147 5.07 7.10 -13.60
C LEU A 147 6.30 7.36 -14.48
N SER A 148 6.48 8.60 -14.94
CA SER A 148 7.66 9.00 -15.72
C SER A 148 8.96 8.86 -14.91
N VAL A 149 8.95 9.34 -13.66
CA VAL A 149 10.11 9.22 -12.75
C VAL A 149 10.38 7.75 -12.40
N ALA A 150 9.36 6.98 -12.05
CA ALA A 150 9.50 5.57 -11.71
C ALA A 150 10.03 4.74 -12.88
N ARG A 151 9.58 5.02 -14.11
CA ARG A 151 10.09 4.35 -15.32
C ARG A 151 11.59 4.60 -15.55
N ALA A 152 12.06 5.79 -15.22
CA ALA A 152 13.48 6.16 -15.34
C ALA A 152 14.34 5.59 -14.20
N ASN A 153 13.73 5.20 -13.07
CA ASN A 153 14.42 4.80 -11.85
C ASN A 153 13.88 3.47 -11.32
N PRO A 154 14.37 2.33 -11.86
CA PRO A 154 13.95 1.00 -11.37
C PRO A 154 14.16 0.85 -9.86
N GLY A 155 13.11 0.41 -9.16
CA GLY A 155 13.10 0.31 -7.70
C GLY A 155 12.36 1.46 -6.98
N PHE A 156 12.12 2.59 -7.66
CA PHE A 156 11.17 3.61 -7.18
C PHE A 156 9.75 3.20 -7.58
N ARG A 157 8.95 2.76 -6.61
CA ARG A 157 7.62 2.21 -6.87
C ARG A 157 6.65 3.30 -7.37
N PRO A 158 5.89 3.07 -8.45
CA PRO A 158 4.90 4.04 -8.95
C PRO A 158 3.58 3.94 -8.20
N VAL A 159 3.59 4.10 -6.89
CA VAL A 159 2.39 4.02 -6.04
C VAL A 159 2.20 5.30 -5.23
N ALA A 160 0.93 5.62 -4.95
CA ALA A 160 0.50 6.71 -4.09
C ALA A 160 -0.92 6.42 -3.57
N THR A 161 -1.38 7.16 -2.56
CA THR A 161 -2.75 7.11 -2.06
C THR A 161 -3.49 8.36 -2.50
N MET A 162 -4.61 8.19 -3.20
CA MET A 162 -5.43 9.25 -3.76
C MET A 162 -6.69 9.41 -2.91
N TYR A 163 -6.73 10.44 -2.06
CA TYR A 163 -7.90 10.78 -1.25
C TYR A 163 -8.85 11.66 -2.06
N VAL A 164 -10.02 11.14 -2.32
CA VAL A 164 -10.97 11.78 -3.24
C VAL A 164 -12.25 12.20 -2.54
N PHE A 165 -12.79 13.35 -2.95
CA PHE A 165 -14.15 13.78 -2.67
C PHE A 165 -14.96 13.90 -3.97
N ASN A 166 -16.24 14.21 -3.88
CA ASN A 166 -17.14 14.22 -5.03
C ASN A 166 -17.14 15.58 -5.77
N PRO A 167 -16.99 15.61 -7.13
CA PRO A 167 -16.77 14.45 -8.02
C PRO A 167 -15.28 14.10 -8.16
N PRO A 168 -14.90 12.82 -8.01
CA PRO A 168 -13.51 12.40 -8.12
C PRO A 168 -12.88 12.80 -9.46
N PHE A 169 -11.76 13.53 -9.41
CA PHE A 169 -11.01 14.01 -10.58
C PHE A 169 -11.86 14.86 -11.55
N GLU A 170 -12.88 15.56 -11.01
CA GLU A 170 -13.84 16.36 -11.78
C GLU A 170 -14.64 15.53 -12.81
N GLU A 171 -14.65 14.21 -12.66
CA GLU A 171 -15.43 13.27 -13.46
C GLU A 171 -16.74 12.94 -12.76
N PRO A 172 -17.94 13.09 -13.39
CA PRO A 172 -19.23 13.00 -12.70
C PRO A 172 -19.46 11.73 -11.87
N THR A 173 -18.88 10.60 -12.26
CA THR A 173 -18.98 9.32 -11.52
C THR A 173 -17.64 8.85 -10.96
N GLY A 174 -16.55 9.48 -11.37
CA GLY A 174 -15.18 9.03 -11.08
C GLY A 174 -14.81 7.64 -11.65
N ARG A 175 -15.75 6.94 -12.28
CA ARG A 175 -15.57 5.53 -12.66
C ARG A 175 -14.33 5.28 -13.51
N ARG A 176 -14.12 6.06 -14.56
CA ARG A 176 -12.98 5.88 -15.46
C ARG A 176 -11.66 6.10 -14.73
N SER A 177 -11.57 7.20 -13.99
CA SER A 177 -10.36 7.58 -13.27
C SER A 177 -10.06 6.63 -12.11
N LEU A 178 -11.04 6.31 -11.28
CA LEU A 178 -10.87 5.41 -10.13
C LEU A 178 -10.55 3.98 -10.57
N THR A 179 -11.22 3.46 -11.62
CA THR A 179 -10.89 2.13 -12.15
C THR A 179 -9.46 2.09 -12.68
N TRP A 180 -9.04 3.10 -13.45
CA TRP A 180 -7.68 3.14 -13.96
C TRP A 180 -6.63 3.15 -12.84
N LEU A 181 -6.83 3.99 -11.82
CA LEU A 181 -5.92 4.09 -10.68
C LEU A 181 -5.82 2.76 -9.93
N HIS A 182 -6.96 2.14 -9.63
CA HIS A 182 -7.01 0.83 -8.99
C HIS A 182 -6.28 -0.25 -9.79
N ASP A 183 -6.56 -0.35 -11.09
CA ASP A 183 -5.96 -1.35 -11.99
C ASP A 183 -4.45 -1.17 -12.17
N ASN A 184 -3.94 0.03 -11.86
CA ASN A 184 -2.51 0.36 -11.93
C ASN A 184 -1.83 0.43 -10.56
N GLY A 185 -2.48 -0.08 -9.49
CA GLY A 185 -1.87 -0.26 -8.17
C GLY A 185 -1.82 0.99 -7.28
N PHE A 186 -2.57 2.05 -7.64
CA PHE A 186 -2.76 3.19 -6.75
C PHE A 186 -3.81 2.87 -5.70
N GLU A 187 -3.57 3.31 -4.46
CA GLU A 187 -4.56 3.24 -3.41
C GLU A 187 -5.55 4.40 -3.56
N ILE A 188 -6.84 4.11 -3.35
CA ILE A 188 -7.91 5.09 -3.34
C ILE A 188 -8.41 5.21 -1.91
N GLY A 189 -8.33 6.41 -1.35
CA GLY A 189 -8.80 6.75 -0.02
C GLY A 189 -10.02 7.67 -0.05
N ASN A 190 -10.70 7.72 1.07
CA ASN A 190 -11.88 8.55 1.30
C ASN A 190 -11.47 9.96 1.76
N HIS A 191 -12.09 11.01 1.20
CA HIS A 191 -11.91 12.39 1.65
C HIS A 191 -13.22 13.11 1.92
N THR A 192 -14.25 12.35 2.32
CA THR A 192 -15.64 12.76 2.50
C THR A 192 -16.38 13.12 1.21
N LEU A 193 -17.69 13.32 1.29
CA LEU A 193 -18.52 13.60 0.12
C LEU A 193 -18.33 15.04 -0.40
N ASP A 194 -18.48 16.03 0.50
CA ASP A 194 -18.50 17.46 0.17
C ASP A 194 -17.40 18.25 0.89
N HIS A 195 -16.38 17.58 1.42
CA HIS A 195 -15.24 18.18 2.10
C HIS A 195 -15.59 19.14 3.27
N PRO A 196 -16.54 18.82 4.16
CA PRO A 196 -16.84 19.70 5.29
C PRO A 196 -15.79 19.62 6.38
N ASN A 197 -15.75 20.64 7.25
CA ASN A 197 -15.04 20.51 8.52
C ASN A 197 -15.84 19.56 9.44
N LEU A 198 -15.32 18.33 9.62
CA LEU A 198 -16.02 17.28 10.38
C LEU A 198 -16.21 17.63 11.86
N GLY A 199 -15.33 18.46 12.45
CA GLY A 199 -15.49 18.98 13.82
C GLY A 199 -16.53 20.10 13.96
N LYS A 200 -17.24 20.46 12.88
CA LYS A 200 -18.30 21.48 12.89
C LYS A 200 -19.65 20.96 12.40
N VAL A 201 -19.76 19.70 12.10
CA VAL A 201 -21.00 19.04 11.68
C VAL A 201 -21.44 18.03 12.75
N SER A 202 -22.71 17.63 12.73
CA SER A 202 -23.19 16.59 13.66
C SER A 202 -22.58 15.23 13.35
N SER A 203 -22.54 14.31 14.33
CA SER A 203 -22.13 12.92 14.13
C SER A 203 -22.92 12.20 13.02
N GLU A 204 -24.21 12.53 12.85
CA GLU A 204 -25.03 12.01 11.75
C GLU A 204 -24.53 12.52 10.39
N GLN A 205 -24.28 13.82 10.29
CA GLN A 205 -23.72 14.41 9.06
C GLN A 205 -22.31 13.87 8.77
N ALA A 206 -21.45 13.73 9.78
CA ALA A 206 -20.12 13.17 9.59
C ALA A 206 -20.18 11.73 9.03
N ARG A 207 -21.07 10.87 9.55
CA ARG A 207 -21.30 9.53 8.99
C ARG A 207 -21.82 9.59 7.55
N HIS A 208 -22.76 10.47 7.25
CA HIS A 208 -23.29 10.66 5.90
C HIS A 208 -22.19 11.05 4.91
N GLU A 209 -21.34 12.00 5.28
CA GLU A 209 -20.22 12.47 4.47
C GLU A 209 -19.23 11.35 4.12
N ILE A 210 -18.83 10.58 5.12
CA ILE A 210 -17.88 9.48 4.94
C ILE A 210 -18.52 8.32 4.17
N ALA A 211 -19.73 7.89 4.56
CA ALA A 211 -20.43 6.80 3.89
C ALA A 211 -20.82 7.15 2.45
N GLY A 212 -21.18 8.41 2.19
CA GLY A 212 -21.52 8.89 0.85
C GLY A 212 -20.35 8.76 -0.11
N MET A 213 -19.14 9.19 0.29
CA MET A 213 -17.96 9.03 -0.55
C MET A 213 -17.52 7.58 -0.67
N GLN A 214 -17.58 6.81 0.42
CA GLN A 214 -17.38 5.36 0.40
C GLN A 214 -18.23 4.70 -0.70
N LYS A 215 -19.50 5.06 -0.77
CA LYS A 215 -20.43 4.54 -1.78
C LYS A 215 -20.01 4.90 -3.20
N ILE A 216 -19.64 6.15 -3.46
CA ILE A 216 -19.20 6.60 -4.79
C ILE A 216 -17.97 5.79 -5.24
N ILE A 217 -16.98 5.62 -4.37
CA ILE A 217 -15.77 4.86 -4.67
C ILE A 217 -16.11 3.40 -4.99
N THR A 218 -16.90 2.75 -4.14
CA THR A 218 -17.22 1.32 -4.32
C THR A 218 -18.21 1.05 -5.45
N ASP A 219 -19.07 2.00 -5.80
CA ASP A 219 -19.91 1.92 -7.01
C ASP A 219 -19.07 2.11 -8.29
N ALA A 220 -18.04 2.92 -8.24
CA ALA A 220 -17.12 3.12 -9.36
C ALA A 220 -16.22 1.89 -9.56
N VAL A 221 -15.70 1.31 -8.49
CA VAL A 221 -14.78 0.15 -8.48
C VAL A 221 -15.35 -0.95 -7.60
N PRO A 222 -16.23 -1.81 -8.12
CA PRO A 222 -16.86 -2.87 -7.33
C PRO A 222 -15.85 -3.84 -6.72
N GLY A 223 -15.97 -4.07 -5.40
CA GLY A 223 -15.07 -4.95 -4.65
C GLY A 223 -13.82 -4.27 -4.09
N LEU A 224 -13.58 -3.01 -4.41
CA LEU A 224 -12.51 -2.23 -3.79
C LEU A 224 -12.78 -2.08 -2.28
N ARG A 225 -11.76 -2.31 -1.48
CA ARG A 225 -11.72 -1.90 -0.07
C ARG A 225 -11.12 -0.51 0.03
N VAL A 226 -11.82 0.39 0.71
CA VAL A 226 -11.33 1.72 1.04
C VAL A 226 -10.86 1.68 2.50
N ASP A 227 -9.57 1.52 2.69
CA ASP A 227 -8.97 1.25 4.00
C ASP A 227 -8.37 2.51 4.66
N SER A 228 -8.46 3.68 4.00
CA SER A 228 -7.84 4.91 4.48
C SER A 228 -8.74 6.13 4.27
N LEU A 229 -8.76 7.02 5.27
CA LEU A 229 -9.43 8.32 5.23
C LEU A 229 -8.40 9.45 5.43
N ALA A 230 -8.49 10.53 4.65
CA ALA A 230 -7.89 11.81 5.02
C ALA A 230 -8.97 12.76 5.53
N LEU A 231 -8.71 13.38 6.68
CA LEU A 231 -9.65 14.30 7.29
C LEU A 231 -9.61 15.66 6.57
N PRO A 232 -10.75 16.16 6.04
CA PRO A 232 -10.83 17.53 5.57
C PRO A 232 -10.35 18.52 6.64
N LEU A 233 -9.42 19.40 6.26
CA LEU A 233 -8.80 20.38 7.17
C LEU A 233 -8.08 19.74 8.39
N GLY A 234 -7.90 18.43 8.41
CA GLY A 234 -7.33 17.69 9.53
C GLY A 234 -8.20 17.62 10.78
N MET A 235 -9.51 17.86 10.65
CA MET A 235 -10.43 17.97 11.79
C MET A 235 -11.27 16.71 11.94
N HIS A 236 -11.09 16.03 13.08
CA HIS A 236 -11.96 14.92 13.48
C HIS A 236 -13.40 15.35 13.71
N PRO A 237 -14.37 14.46 13.52
CA PRO A 237 -15.73 14.63 14.08
C PRO A 237 -15.66 14.61 15.62
N ASP A 238 -16.70 15.14 16.29
CA ASP A 238 -16.78 15.15 17.75
C ASP A 238 -16.65 13.73 18.38
N GLU A 239 -17.19 12.73 17.70
CA GLU A 239 -16.96 11.32 18.00
C GLU A 239 -15.83 10.81 17.07
N GLU A 240 -14.57 10.90 17.50
CA GLU A 240 -13.38 10.59 16.68
C GLU A 240 -13.43 9.21 16.01
N VAL A 241 -14.02 8.19 16.68
CA VAL A 241 -14.17 6.84 16.13
C VAL A 241 -14.93 6.83 14.80
N LEU A 242 -15.76 7.83 14.51
CA LEU A 242 -16.48 7.95 13.25
C LEU A 242 -15.57 8.20 12.04
N ALA A 243 -14.32 8.62 12.25
CA ALA A 243 -13.34 8.70 11.16
C ALA A 243 -12.89 7.30 10.71
N SER A 244 -12.85 6.34 11.64
CA SER A 244 -12.44 4.96 11.36
C SER A 244 -13.61 4.04 11.06
N ASP A 245 -14.67 4.10 11.85
CA ASP A 245 -15.77 3.14 11.82
C ASP A 245 -17.13 3.81 11.87
N GLY A 246 -18.00 3.41 10.96
CA GLY A 246 -19.38 3.92 10.97
C GLY A 246 -20.24 3.37 9.85
N SER A 247 -21.48 3.85 9.85
CA SER A 247 -22.44 3.54 8.80
C SER A 247 -23.48 4.65 8.65
N ALA A 248 -23.89 4.94 7.43
CA ALA A 248 -25.02 5.77 7.07
C ALA A 248 -25.58 5.34 5.72
N ASP A 249 -26.86 5.60 5.47
CA ASP A 249 -27.51 5.36 4.18
C ASP A 249 -27.36 3.93 3.64
N GLY A 250 -27.26 2.94 4.54
CA GLY A 250 -27.06 1.53 4.19
C GLY A 250 -25.62 1.18 3.78
N VAL A 251 -24.67 2.08 3.94
CA VAL A 251 -23.24 1.88 3.65
C VAL A 251 -22.46 1.85 4.96
N THR A 252 -21.66 0.80 5.16
CA THR A 252 -20.71 0.68 6.27
C THR A 252 -19.30 0.96 5.75
N TYR A 253 -18.51 1.65 6.55
CA TYR A 253 -17.10 1.90 6.27
C TYR A 253 -16.21 1.50 7.44
N HIS A 254 -14.98 1.12 7.12
CA HIS A 254 -13.93 0.82 8.09
C HIS A 254 -12.59 1.27 7.50
N HIS A 255 -11.92 2.21 8.15
CA HIS A 255 -10.61 2.71 7.75
C HIS A 255 -9.55 2.25 8.75
N THR A 256 -8.50 1.62 8.27
CA THR A 256 -7.34 1.20 9.07
C THR A 256 -6.37 2.35 9.33
N SER A 257 -6.54 3.46 8.62
CA SER A 257 -5.73 4.65 8.80
C SER A 257 -6.51 5.93 8.58
N VAL A 258 -6.24 6.93 9.43
CA VAL A 258 -6.80 8.28 9.34
C VAL A 258 -5.67 9.29 9.28
N MET A 259 -5.62 10.06 8.18
CA MET A 259 -4.59 11.05 7.93
C MET A 259 -5.00 12.44 8.42
N LEU A 260 -4.13 13.05 9.20
CA LEU A 260 -4.27 14.43 9.63
C LEU A 260 -3.68 15.40 8.59
N VAL A 261 -3.95 16.70 8.77
CA VAL A 261 -3.10 17.78 8.25
C VAL A 261 -2.07 18.07 9.35
N GLY A 262 -0.89 17.49 9.22
CA GLY A 262 0.17 17.66 10.20
C GLY A 262 1.33 18.48 9.67
N SER A 263 2.39 18.60 10.47
CA SER A 263 3.58 19.36 10.12
C SER A 263 4.88 18.67 10.53
N ASN A 264 4.85 17.33 10.67
CA ASN A 264 5.99 16.51 11.07
C ASN A 264 5.92 15.12 10.43
N PRO A 265 7.05 14.41 10.32
CA PRO A 265 7.06 13.00 9.95
C PRO A 265 6.20 12.17 10.90
N ALA A 266 5.69 11.07 10.38
CA ALA A 266 4.89 10.14 11.17
C ALA A 266 5.79 9.10 11.86
N PRO A 267 5.46 8.63 13.10
CA PRO A 267 6.16 7.53 13.74
C PRO A 267 6.12 6.26 12.90
N SER A 268 7.13 5.40 13.02
CA SER A 268 7.06 4.07 12.41
C SER A 268 5.85 3.29 12.93
N PRO A 269 5.16 2.49 12.09
CA PRO A 269 4.04 1.64 12.51
C PRO A 269 4.48 0.54 13.50
N PHE A 270 5.78 0.36 13.69
CA PHE A 270 6.37 -0.58 14.63
C PHE A 270 6.69 0.04 16.00
N THR A 271 6.37 1.30 16.23
CA THR A 271 6.58 1.99 17.51
C THR A 271 5.33 2.02 18.38
N ALA A 272 5.51 2.11 19.70
CA ALA A 272 4.42 2.10 20.67
C ALA A 272 3.55 3.37 20.63
N ASP A 273 4.09 4.45 20.11
CA ASP A 273 3.41 5.75 19.95
C ASP A 273 2.75 5.94 18.58
N PHE A 274 2.82 4.93 17.71
CA PHE A 274 2.07 4.96 16.47
C PHE A 274 0.56 4.86 16.72
N ASP A 275 -0.18 5.84 16.22
CA ASP A 275 -1.63 5.87 16.27
C ASP A 275 -2.19 5.89 14.83
N PRO A 276 -2.75 4.79 14.34
CA PRO A 276 -3.31 4.75 12.99
C PRO A 276 -4.55 5.64 12.78
N ALA A 277 -5.20 6.09 13.87
CA ALA A 277 -6.30 7.03 13.79
C ALA A 277 -5.84 8.50 13.72
N ASN A 278 -4.54 8.78 13.88
CA ASN A 278 -3.98 10.13 13.98
C ASN A 278 -2.62 10.26 13.28
N ILE A 279 -2.53 9.84 12.02
CA ILE A 279 -1.27 9.87 11.27
C ILE A 279 -0.97 11.28 10.77
N PRO A 280 0.10 11.94 11.27
CA PRO A 280 0.50 13.26 10.80
C PRO A 280 1.09 13.18 9.39
N ARG A 281 0.95 14.29 8.66
CA ARG A 281 1.51 14.43 7.31
C ARG A 281 2.36 15.69 7.20
N ILE A 282 3.18 15.73 6.17
CA ILE A 282 4.02 16.87 5.82
C ILE A 282 3.51 17.46 4.50
N ARG A 283 3.12 18.74 4.50
CA ARG A 283 2.77 19.42 3.26
C ARG A 283 3.97 19.48 2.31
N SER A 284 3.78 19.09 1.05
CA SER A 284 4.79 19.26 0.03
C SER A 284 5.02 20.76 -0.20
N GLN A 285 6.24 21.22 0.05
CA GLN A 285 6.62 22.63 -0.07
C GLN A 285 8.12 22.79 -0.28
N GLY A 286 8.48 23.82 -1.05
CA GLY A 286 9.85 24.28 -1.21
C GLY A 286 10.44 24.89 0.08
N PRO A 287 11.72 25.27 0.07
CA PRO A 287 12.42 25.74 1.27
C PRO A 287 12.02 27.16 1.70
N THR A 288 11.14 27.82 0.96
CA THR A 288 10.73 29.22 1.19
C THR A 288 9.20 29.35 1.14
N GLY A 289 8.70 30.45 1.71
CA GLY A 289 7.28 30.76 1.76
C GLY A 289 6.67 30.55 3.15
N GLU A 290 5.37 30.73 3.26
CA GLU A 290 4.62 30.57 4.50
C GLU A 290 4.73 29.13 5.00
N ASP A 291 5.06 28.95 6.28
CA ASP A 291 5.22 27.64 6.95
C ASP A 291 6.29 26.72 6.33
N ALA A 292 7.22 27.23 5.54
CA ALA A 292 8.26 26.41 4.89
C ALA A 292 9.07 25.56 5.89
N ASN A 293 9.22 26.02 7.14
CA ASN A 293 9.90 25.28 8.20
C ASN A 293 9.22 23.94 8.58
N TYR A 294 7.98 23.76 8.18
CA TYR A 294 7.16 22.57 8.38
C TYR A 294 6.92 21.77 7.09
N GLY A 295 7.46 22.27 5.96
CA GLY A 295 7.29 21.66 4.64
C GLY A 295 8.23 20.50 4.37
N SER A 296 7.94 19.77 3.30
CA SER A 296 8.65 18.55 2.90
C SER A 296 10.15 18.76 2.68
N THR A 297 10.56 19.88 2.03
CA THR A 297 11.99 20.14 1.80
C THR A 297 12.77 20.19 3.10
N VAL A 298 12.29 20.92 4.10
CA VAL A 298 12.98 21.10 5.39
C VAL A 298 12.98 19.79 6.20
N TRP A 299 11.88 19.03 6.17
CA TRP A 299 11.83 17.75 6.88
C TRP A 299 12.73 16.69 6.24
N LEU A 300 12.75 16.60 4.92
CA LEU A 300 13.67 15.70 4.22
C LEU A 300 15.14 16.08 4.50
N ASP A 301 15.47 17.39 4.58
CA ASP A 301 16.82 17.84 4.99
C ASP A 301 17.16 17.38 6.42
N LYS A 302 16.23 17.51 7.36
CA LYS A 302 16.41 17.06 8.76
C LYS A 302 16.62 15.55 8.85
N LEU A 303 15.78 14.76 8.16
CA LEU A 303 15.90 13.29 8.13
C LEU A 303 17.20 12.83 7.46
N ALA A 304 17.68 13.55 6.45
CA ALA A 304 18.97 13.26 5.82
C ALA A 304 20.14 13.62 6.73
N ALA A 305 20.03 14.70 7.51
CA ALA A 305 21.06 15.14 8.46
C ALA A 305 21.13 14.28 9.72
N ASP A 306 20.03 13.65 10.12
CA ASP A 306 19.95 12.72 11.26
C ASP A 306 19.39 11.35 10.83
N PRO A 307 20.22 10.49 10.25
CA PRO A 307 19.81 9.14 9.83
C PRO A 307 19.30 8.27 11.01
N ALA A 308 19.64 8.61 12.25
CA ALA A 308 19.18 7.88 13.43
C ALA A 308 17.68 8.11 13.72
N SER A 309 17.11 9.20 13.23
CA SER A 309 15.67 9.47 13.36
C SER A 309 14.84 8.90 12.20
N ARG A 310 15.47 8.51 11.09
CA ARG A 310 14.79 8.06 9.87
C ARG A 310 14.61 6.55 9.83
N TYR A 311 13.41 6.10 9.38
CA TYR A 311 13.19 4.70 9.07
C TYR A 311 14.17 4.22 7.98
N THR A 312 14.87 3.12 8.25
CA THR A 312 15.74 2.42 7.29
C THR A 312 15.45 0.93 7.36
N SER A 313 15.05 0.32 6.24
CA SER A 313 14.66 -1.09 6.19
C SER A 313 15.86 -2.04 6.31
N ASP A 314 15.67 -3.19 6.95
CA ASP A 314 16.61 -4.32 6.91
C ASP A 314 16.36 -5.27 5.73
N GLY A 315 15.25 -5.10 4.99
CA GLY A 315 14.86 -5.91 3.84
C GLY A 315 14.19 -7.24 4.18
N ASP A 316 13.80 -7.45 5.44
CA ASP A 316 13.06 -8.63 5.90
C ASP A 316 11.72 -8.23 6.56
N PRO A 317 10.60 -8.24 5.83
CA PRO A 317 9.30 -7.80 6.38
C PRO A 317 8.80 -8.64 7.55
N ALA A 318 9.46 -9.75 7.88
CA ALA A 318 9.12 -10.58 9.04
C ALA A 318 9.85 -10.16 10.33
N LYS A 319 10.68 -9.10 10.26
CA LYS A 319 11.46 -8.57 11.40
C LYS A 319 11.26 -7.07 11.55
N THR A 320 11.67 -6.57 12.72
CA THR A 320 11.82 -5.13 12.98
C THR A 320 13.22 -4.91 13.56
N SER A 321 14.13 -4.38 12.76
CA SER A 321 15.52 -4.15 13.16
C SER A 321 15.76 -2.70 13.57
N ALA A 322 16.48 -2.49 14.67
CA ALA A 322 16.89 -1.15 15.09
C ALA A 322 18.20 -1.19 15.89
N PRO A 323 19.04 -0.13 15.85
CA PRO A 323 20.23 -0.06 16.65
C PRO A 323 19.89 0.05 18.15
N ASN A 324 20.80 -0.43 19.00
CA ASN A 324 20.64 -0.31 20.48
C ASN A 324 20.50 1.16 20.95
N SER A 325 20.99 2.11 20.17
CA SER A 325 20.87 3.55 20.44
C SER A 325 19.50 4.15 20.12
N ALA A 326 18.65 3.46 19.35
CA ALA A 326 17.30 3.95 19.03
C ALA A 326 16.46 4.05 20.30
N THR A 327 15.89 5.22 20.54
CA THR A 327 15.12 5.54 21.75
C THR A 327 13.66 5.14 21.66
N ALA A 328 13.12 5.04 20.44
CA ALA A 328 11.74 4.63 20.23
C ALA A 328 11.48 3.21 20.75
N GLN A 329 10.34 3.05 21.42
CA GLN A 329 9.93 1.75 21.96
C GLN A 329 9.15 0.98 20.91
N PRO A 330 9.45 -0.31 20.67
CA PRO A 330 8.70 -1.10 19.74
C PRO A 330 7.28 -1.35 20.25
N ALA A 331 6.31 -1.33 19.32
CA ALA A 331 4.95 -1.76 19.60
C ALA A 331 4.90 -3.26 19.95
N PRO A 332 3.94 -3.72 20.77
CA PRO A 332 3.73 -5.16 20.99
C PRO A 332 3.43 -5.95 19.72
N SER A 333 2.91 -5.29 18.69
CA SER A 333 2.62 -5.85 17.36
C SER A 333 3.81 -5.89 16.42
N ALA A 334 4.93 -5.25 16.76
CA ALA A 334 6.13 -5.23 15.90
C ALA A 334 6.68 -6.65 15.72
N PRO A 335 6.91 -7.11 14.49
CA PRO A 335 7.35 -8.49 14.25
C PRO A 335 8.82 -8.67 14.68
N ASN A 336 9.12 -9.76 15.40
CA ASN A 336 10.46 -10.26 15.70
C ASN A 336 11.52 -9.16 15.93
N VAL A 337 11.31 -8.29 16.92
CA VAL A 337 12.19 -7.14 17.19
C VAL A 337 13.63 -7.59 17.42
N HIS A 338 14.55 -7.06 16.63
CA HIS A 338 15.98 -7.29 16.70
C HIS A 338 16.73 -5.97 16.98
N ARG A 339 17.43 -5.91 18.11
CA ARG A 339 18.33 -4.80 18.45
C ARG A 339 19.79 -5.22 18.24
N TYR A 340 20.59 -4.36 17.64
CA TYR A 340 22.01 -4.64 17.31
C TYR A 340 22.92 -3.50 17.77
#